data_38372d428beaca99b5b70de520ff2bbd
#
_entry.id   38372d428beaca99b5b70de520ff2bbd
#
_cell.length_a   1.000
_cell.length_b   1.000
_cell.length_c   1.000
_cell.angle_alpha   90.00
_cell.angle_beta   90.00
_cell.angle_gamma   90.00
#
_symmetry.space_group_name_H-M   'P 1'
#
loop_
_entity.id
_entity.type
_entity.pdbx_description
1 polymer ?
#
loop_
_entity_poly.entity_id
_entity_poly.type
_entity_poly.pdbx_seq_one_letter_code
_entity_poly.pdbx_strand_id
1 'polypeptide(L)'
;MWLVLAFASSVFAALTSILAKIGIDGVNSNLATAIRTGVVLLMSWVMVFITNAQTGLPDITRRSWLFLILSGLATGASWLCYYKALQIGQASKVVPIDKLSVVITLILAAVILHEQFTIKSIAGCFFIALGTLLMVL
;
A
#
# COMPACT_ATOMS: atom_id res chain seq x y z
N MET A 1 1.96 -10.91 -17.79
CA MET A 1 2.45 -11.35 -16.48
C MET A 1 2.23 -10.31 -15.36
N TRP A 2 2.63 -9.06 -15.54
CA TRP A 2 2.42 -8.01 -14.52
C TRP A 2 0.94 -7.78 -14.13
N LEU A 3 -0.01 -7.87 -15.06
CA LEU A 3 -1.45 -7.72 -14.80
C LEU A 3 -1.98 -8.79 -13.83
N VAL A 4 -1.54 -10.04 -13.96
CA VAL A 4 -1.96 -11.14 -13.08
C VAL A 4 -1.44 -10.89 -11.66
N LEU A 5 -0.20 -10.45 -11.53
CA LEU A 5 0.40 -10.12 -10.24
C LEU A 5 -0.30 -8.92 -9.58
N ALA A 6 -0.63 -7.90 -10.36
CA ALA A 6 -1.36 -6.73 -9.88
C ALA A 6 -2.77 -7.11 -9.40
N PHE A 7 -3.48 -7.97 -10.15
CA PHE A 7 -4.79 -8.47 -9.75
C PHE A 7 -4.72 -9.32 -8.48
N ALA A 8 -3.77 -10.26 -8.41
CA ALA A 8 -3.54 -11.05 -7.19
C ALA A 8 -3.26 -10.16 -5.98
N SER A 9 -2.40 -9.14 -6.15
CA SER A 9 -2.13 -8.14 -5.11
C SER A 9 -3.42 -7.44 -4.64
N SER A 10 -4.31 -7.07 -5.54
CA SER A 10 -5.57 -6.40 -5.18
C SER A 10 -6.50 -7.31 -4.37
N VAL A 11 -6.54 -8.61 -4.69
CA VAL A 11 -7.30 -9.61 -3.91
C VAL A 11 -6.75 -9.72 -2.50
N PHE A 12 -5.43 -9.85 -2.35
CA PHE A 12 -4.80 -9.91 -1.02
C PHE A 12 -4.96 -8.59 -0.25
N ALA A 13 -4.95 -7.44 -0.92
CA ALA A 13 -5.21 -6.16 -0.28
C ALA A 13 -6.65 -6.06 0.26
N ALA A 14 -7.64 -6.59 -0.48
CA ALA A 14 -9.01 -6.65 -0.03
C ALA A 14 -9.16 -7.56 1.21
N LEU A 15 -8.60 -8.77 1.16
CA LEU A 15 -8.56 -9.68 2.30
C LEU A 15 -7.88 -9.04 3.51
N THR A 16 -6.77 -8.37 3.30
CA THR A 16 -6.05 -7.63 4.35
C THR A 16 -6.96 -6.61 5.04
N SER A 17 -7.73 -5.85 4.29
CA SER A 17 -8.62 -4.81 4.84
C SER A 17 -9.72 -5.40 5.72
N ILE A 18 -10.32 -6.50 5.30
CA ILE A 18 -11.37 -7.20 6.04
C ILE A 18 -10.80 -7.88 7.30
N LEU A 19 -9.71 -8.63 7.15
CA LEU A 19 -9.07 -9.31 8.28
C LEU A 19 -8.55 -8.30 9.31
N ALA A 20 -7.98 -7.19 8.86
CA ALA A 20 -7.54 -6.10 9.72
C ALA A 20 -8.72 -5.47 10.48
N LYS A 21 -9.86 -5.24 9.81
CA LYS A 21 -11.06 -4.67 10.48
C LYS A 21 -11.56 -5.59 11.59
N ILE A 22 -11.54 -6.90 11.37
CA ILE A 22 -11.92 -7.89 12.39
C ILE A 22 -10.89 -7.92 13.52
N GLY A 23 -9.60 -7.95 13.18
CA GLY A 23 -8.52 -8.11 14.16
C GLY A 23 -8.20 -6.88 14.99
N ILE A 24 -8.65 -5.68 14.57
CA ILE A 24 -8.37 -4.43 15.28
C ILE A 24 -9.42 -4.13 16.37
N ASP A 25 -10.49 -4.90 16.42
CA ASP A 25 -11.56 -4.71 17.40
C ASP A 25 -11.04 -4.96 18.81
N GLY A 26 -11.19 -3.98 19.69
CA GLY A 26 -10.67 -4.04 21.06
C GLY A 26 -9.13 -3.97 21.21
N VAL A 27 -8.38 -3.82 20.13
CA VAL A 27 -6.90 -3.74 20.14
C VAL A 27 -6.45 -2.33 19.77
N ASN A 28 -5.39 -1.83 20.43
CA ASN A 28 -4.81 -0.53 20.04
C ASN A 28 -4.29 -0.61 18.58
N SER A 29 -4.67 0.38 17.75
CA SER A 29 -4.35 0.41 16.33
C SER A 29 -2.83 0.35 16.05
N ASN A 30 -2.01 1.01 16.88
CA ASN A 30 -0.56 0.98 16.74
C ASN A 30 0.00 -0.41 17.03
N LEU A 31 -0.53 -1.09 18.06
CA LEU A 31 -0.15 -2.45 18.40
C LEU A 31 -0.55 -3.43 17.29
N ALA A 32 -1.77 -3.31 16.77
CA ALA A 32 -2.23 -4.13 15.66
C ALA A 32 -1.35 -3.94 14.40
N THR A 33 -0.96 -2.69 14.11
CA THR A 33 -0.03 -2.38 13.01
C THR A 33 1.34 -3.04 13.26
N ALA A 34 1.88 -2.94 14.46
CA ALA A 34 3.19 -3.52 14.81
C ALA A 34 3.20 -5.05 14.66
N ILE A 35 2.20 -5.74 15.22
CA ILE A 35 2.08 -7.20 15.13
C ILE A 35 2.02 -7.65 13.67
N ARG A 36 1.15 -7.02 12.88
CA ARG A 36 1.01 -7.34 11.47
C ARG A 36 2.29 -7.07 10.67
N THR A 37 2.95 -5.95 10.93
CA THR A 37 4.21 -5.60 10.27
C THR A 37 5.29 -6.63 10.59
N GLY A 38 5.34 -7.15 11.82
CA GLY A 38 6.23 -8.24 12.20
C GLY A 38 6.00 -9.50 11.37
N VAL A 39 4.73 -9.89 11.15
CA VAL A 39 4.40 -11.04 10.28
C VAL A 39 4.85 -10.80 8.84
N VAL A 40 4.60 -9.60 8.29
CA VAL A 40 5.03 -9.23 6.93
C VAL A 40 6.56 -9.25 6.81
N LEU A 41 7.26 -8.73 7.82
CA LEU A 41 8.72 -8.74 7.88
C LEU A 41 9.27 -10.17 7.84
N LEU A 42 8.75 -11.06 8.68
CA LEU A 42 9.15 -12.47 8.71
C LEU A 42 8.89 -13.15 7.37
N MET A 43 7.69 -12.98 6.81
CA MET A 43 7.35 -13.56 5.51
C MET A 43 8.28 -13.08 4.40
N SER A 44 8.61 -11.80 4.38
CA SER A 44 9.50 -11.21 3.38
C SER A 44 10.92 -11.78 3.50
N TRP A 45 11.45 -11.93 4.70
CA TRP A 45 12.78 -12.53 4.91
C TRP A 45 12.81 -14.02 4.58
N VAL A 46 11.75 -14.77 4.89
CA VAL A 46 11.63 -16.17 4.46
C VAL A 46 11.73 -16.28 2.94
N MET A 47 11.03 -15.41 2.21
CA MET A 47 11.11 -15.37 0.75
C MET A 47 12.52 -15.01 0.24
N VAL A 48 13.22 -14.07 0.89
CA VAL A 48 14.61 -13.74 0.57
C VAL A 48 15.51 -14.97 0.70
N PHE A 49 15.37 -15.75 1.77
CA PHE A 49 16.18 -16.96 1.96
C PHE A 49 15.82 -18.08 0.99
N ILE A 50 14.53 -18.30 0.71
CA ILE A 50 14.09 -19.31 -0.27
C ILE A 50 14.62 -19.02 -1.67
N THR A 51 14.65 -17.74 -2.05
CA THR A 51 15.11 -17.30 -3.38
C THR A 51 16.63 -17.04 -3.46
N ASN A 52 17.36 -17.22 -2.36
CA ASN A 52 18.78 -16.87 -2.23
C ASN A 52 19.10 -15.41 -2.57
N ALA A 53 18.13 -14.50 -2.43
CA ALA A 53 18.28 -13.10 -2.77
C ALA A 53 19.18 -12.32 -1.78
N GLN A 54 19.50 -12.88 -0.62
CA GLN A 54 20.42 -12.28 0.37
C GLN A 54 21.84 -12.07 -0.18
N THR A 55 22.23 -12.83 -1.20
CA THR A 55 23.55 -12.68 -1.84
C THR A 55 23.71 -11.34 -2.57
N GLY A 56 22.60 -10.70 -2.97
CA GLY A 56 22.58 -9.38 -3.61
C GLY A 56 22.69 -8.19 -2.64
N LEU A 57 22.69 -8.42 -1.32
CA LEU A 57 22.78 -7.33 -0.33
C LEU A 57 24.00 -6.41 -0.52
N PRO A 58 25.23 -6.92 -0.79
CA PRO A 58 26.40 -6.08 -0.99
C PRO A 58 26.33 -5.19 -2.25
N ASP A 59 25.52 -5.60 -3.25
CA ASP A 59 25.41 -4.92 -4.53
C ASP A 59 24.44 -3.74 -4.51
N ILE A 60 23.72 -3.55 -3.40
CA ILE A 60 22.74 -2.47 -3.26
C ILE A 60 23.48 -1.13 -3.12
N THR A 61 23.19 -0.21 -4.05
CA THR A 61 23.80 1.12 -4.03
C THR A 61 23.29 1.95 -2.83
N ARG A 62 24.11 2.92 -2.37
CA ARG A 62 23.70 3.86 -1.30
C ARG A 62 22.41 4.61 -1.65
N ARG A 63 22.24 4.95 -2.93
CA ARG A 63 21.01 5.60 -3.42
C ARG A 63 19.79 4.68 -3.26
N SER A 64 19.92 3.42 -3.63
CA SER A 64 18.83 2.43 -3.47
C SER A 64 18.48 2.23 -2.00
N TRP A 65 19.46 2.13 -1.12
CA TRP A 65 19.25 2.05 0.32
C TRP A 65 18.45 3.25 0.86
N LEU A 66 18.82 4.46 0.46
CA LEU A 66 18.11 5.68 0.87
C LEU A 66 16.63 5.63 0.46
N PHE A 67 16.36 5.35 -0.82
CA PHE A 67 14.97 5.33 -1.30
C PHE A 67 14.15 4.17 -0.72
N LEU A 68 14.74 3.00 -0.49
CA LEU A 68 14.06 1.89 0.18
C LEU A 68 13.71 2.23 1.63
N ILE A 69 14.60 2.87 2.36
CA ILE A 69 14.35 3.31 3.74
C ILE A 69 13.24 4.37 3.76
N LEU A 70 13.30 5.37 2.89
CA LEU A 70 12.26 6.41 2.79
C LEU A 70 10.90 5.81 2.41
N SER A 71 10.88 4.86 1.48
CA SER A 71 9.66 4.12 1.11
C SER A 71 9.10 3.32 2.28
N GLY A 72 9.97 2.65 3.05
CA GLY A 72 9.58 1.94 4.27
C GLY A 72 8.96 2.86 5.32
N LEU A 73 9.55 4.03 5.55
CA LEU A 73 9.01 5.04 6.46
C LEU A 73 7.64 5.56 5.99
N ALA A 74 7.50 5.85 4.70
CA ALA A 74 6.24 6.27 4.11
C ALA A 74 5.15 5.19 4.26
N THR A 75 5.51 3.92 4.03
CA THR A 75 4.61 2.77 4.22
C THR A 75 4.17 2.65 5.67
N GLY A 76 5.10 2.76 6.61
CA GLY A 76 4.81 2.72 8.05
C GLY A 76 3.85 3.83 8.47
N ALA A 77 4.11 5.06 8.05
CA ALA A 77 3.24 6.20 8.31
C ALA A 77 1.82 5.99 7.71
N SER A 78 1.75 5.53 6.46
CA SER A 78 0.49 5.22 5.79
C SER A 78 -0.31 4.17 6.57
N TRP A 79 0.33 3.09 7.00
CA TRP A 79 -0.34 2.02 7.74
C TRP A 79 -0.84 2.46 9.12
N LEU A 80 -0.06 3.24 9.85
CA LEU A 80 -0.51 3.81 11.13
C LEU A 80 -1.79 4.64 10.95
N CYS A 81 -1.84 5.50 9.94
CA CYS A 81 -3.03 6.28 9.61
C CYS A 81 -4.19 5.39 9.16
N TYR A 82 -3.93 4.43 8.27
CA TYR A 82 -4.95 3.54 7.70
C TYR A 82 -5.60 2.65 8.77
N TYR A 83 -4.80 2.04 9.65
CA TYR A 83 -5.34 1.20 10.72
C TYR A 83 -6.11 2.00 11.76
N LYS A 84 -5.67 3.22 12.05
CA LYS A 84 -6.45 4.11 12.92
C LYS A 84 -7.77 4.50 12.26
N ALA A 85 -7.78 4.80 10.98
CA ALA A 85 -9.00 5.08 10.24
C ALA A 85 -9.95 3.87 10.20
N LEU A 86 -9.43 2.65 9.98
CA LEU A 86 -10.23 1.41 10.03
C LEU A 86 -10.83 1.16 11.41
N GLN A 87 -10.11 1.50 12.47
CA GLN A 87 -10.59 1.32 13.84
C GLN A 87 -11.84 2.17 14.12
N ILE A 88 -11.81 3.45 13.74
CA ILE A 88 -12.86 4.43 14.04
C ILE A 88 -13.92 4.54 12.93
N GLY A 89 -13.61 4.10 11.70
CA GLY A 89 -14.48 4.22 10.53
C GLY A 89 -14.99 2.88 10.01
N GLN A 90 -15.92 2.97 9.06
CA GLN A 90 -16.42 1.81 8.34
C GLN A 90 -15.43 1.42 7.22
N ALA A 91 -15.11 0.14 7.09
CA ALA A 91 -14.20 -0.36 6.05
C ALA A 91 -14.66 0.03 4.63
N SER A 92 -15.98 0.00 4.39
CA SER A 92 -16.59 0.40 3.12
C SER A 92 -16.34 1.84 2.71
N LYS A 93 -16.04 2.73 3.67
CA LYS A 93 -15.71 4.14 3.43
C LYS A 93 -14.20 4.38 3.46
N VAL A 94 -13.47 3.75 4.38
CA VAL A 94 -12.02 3.93 4.54
C VAL A 94 -11.24 3.36 3.36
N VAL A 95 -11.60 2.17 2.90
CA VAL A 95 -10.89 1.51 1.78
C VAL A 95 -10.96 2.31 0.48
N PRO A 96 -12.12 2.85 0.04
CA PRO A 96 -12.16 3.70 -1.15
C PRO A 96 -11.32 4.97 -1.02
N ILE A 97 -11.32 5.64 0.16
CA ILE A 97 -10.49 6.82 0.38
C ILE A 97 -8.99 6.49 0.22
N ASP A 98 -8.54 5.35 0.74
CA ASP A 98 -7.17 4.89 0.55
C ASP A 98 -6.78 4.76 -0.93
N LYS A 99 -7.74 4.42 -1.79
CA LYS A 99 -7.54 4.33 -3.25
C LYS A 99 -7.33 5.67 -3.95
N LEU A 100 -7.59 6.79 -3.30
CA LEU A 100 -7.17 8.11 -3.79
C LEU A 100 -5.65 8.22 -3.93
N SER A 101 -4.90 7.35 -3.23
CA SER A 101 -3.46 7.19 -3.43
C SER A 101 -3.07 6.93 -4.89
N VAL A 102 -3.93 6.28 -5.67
CA VAL A 102 -3.72 6.06 -7.11
C VAL A 102 -3.64 7.39 -7.86
N VAL A 103 -4.54 8.33 -7.55
CA VAL A 103 -4.56 9.67 -8.17
C VAL A 103 -3.29 10.44 -7.79
N ILE A 104 -2.93 10.41 -6.50
CA ILE A 104 -1.73 11.07 -6.00
C ILE A 104 -0.48 10.46 -6.64
N THR A 105 -0.42 9.13 -6.75
CA THR A 105 0.70 8.43 -7.39
C THR A 105 0.87 8.85 -8.84
N LEU A 106 -0.20 9.00 -9.61
CA LEU A 106 -0.13 9.45 -10.99
C LEU A 106 0.40 10.89 -11.09
N ILE A 107 -0.06 11.79 -10.22
CA ILE A 107 0.47 13.15 -10.18
C ILE A 107 1.97 13.15 -9.86
N LEU A 108 2.39 12.37 -8.86
CA LEU A 108 3.80 12.26 -8.49
C LEU A 108 4.63 11.60 -9.58
N ALA A 109 4.10 10.58 -10.28
CA ALA A 109 4.78 9.95 -11.41
C ALA A 109 5.01 10.93 -12.58
N ALA A 110 4.03 11.82 -12.86
CA ALA A 110 4.23 12.89 -13.84
C ALA A 110 5.35 13.83 -13.44
N VAL A 111 5.32 14.28 -12.17
CA VAL A 111 6.23 15.35 -11.69
C VAL A 111 7.64 14.81 -11.44
N ILE A 112 7.76 13.63 -10.84
CA ILE A 112 9.06 13.09 -10.36
C ILE A 112 9.70 12.16 -11.40
N LEU A 113 8.89 11.29 -12.03
CA LEU A 113 9.38 10.30 -12.98
C LEU A 113 9.26 10.76 -14.43
N HIS A 114 8.62 11.93 -14.65
CA HIS A 114 8.36 12.51 -15.98
C HIS A 114 7.60 11.53 -16.90
N GLU A 115 6.73 10.70 -16.34
CA GLU A 115 5.90 9.79 -17.10
C GLU A 115 4.82 10.56 -17.88
N GLN A 116 4.61 10.16 -19.14
CA GLN A 116 3.57 10.74 -19.97
C GLN A 116 2.25 9.99 -19.77
N PHE A 117 1.19 10.75 -19.51
CA PHE A 117 -0.13 10.18 -19.36
C PHE A 117 -0.95 10.27 -20.63
N THR A 118 -1.70 9.20 -20.86
CA THR A 118 -2.74 9.20 -21.88
C THR A 118 -4.01 9.85 -21.34
N ILE A 119 -4.84 10.39 -22.23
CA ILE A 119 -6.17 10.91 -21.87
C ILE A 119 -6.99 9.82 -21.14
N LYS A 120 -6.81 8.55 -21.50
CA LYS A 120 -7.45 7.41 -20.83
C LYS A 120 -7.03 7.28 -19.37
N SER A 121 -5.76 7.49 -19.05
CA SER A 121 -5.26 7.44 -17.67
C SER A 121 -5.83 8.58 -16.82
N ILE A 122 -5.91 9.78 -17.38
CA ILE A 122 -6.50 10.94 -16.70
C ILE A 122 -8.00 10.72 -16.46
N ALA A 123 -8.73 10.23 -17.46
CA ALA A 123 -10.15 9.89 -17.31
C ALA A 123 -10.36 8.80 -16.24
N GLY A 124 -9.52 7.75 -16.23
CA GLY A 124 -9.54 6.72 -15.20
C GLY A 124 -9.37 7.27 -13.78
N CYS A 125 -8.40 8.18 -13.58
CA CYS A 125 -8.22 8.86 -12.30
C CYS A 125 -9.44 9.67 -11.87
N PHE A 126 -10.04 10.39 -12.80
CA PHE A 126 -11.26 11.16 -12.52
C PHE A 126 -12.39 10.25 -12.05
N PHE A 127 -12.61 9.11 -12.72
CA PHE A 127 -13.63 8.12 -12.30
C PHE A 127 -13.32 7.48 -10.96
N ILE A 128 -12.05 7.20 -10.64
CA ILE A 128 -11.67 6.68 -9.31
C ILE A 128 -11.99 7.72 -8.23
N ALA A 129 -11.62 8.98 -8.44
CA ALA A 129 -11.89 10.06 -7.49
C ALA A 129 -13.40 10.27 -7.31
N LEU A 130 -14.15 10.32 -8.39
CA LEU A 130 -15.60 10.49 -8.36
C LEU A 130 -16.29 9.30 -7.67
N GLY A 131 -15.92 8.06 -8.03
CA GLY A 131 -16.44 6.85 -7.41
C GLY A 131 -16.14 6.79 -5.91
N THR A 132 -14.93 7.18 -5.49
CA THR A 132 -14.58 7.26 -4.08
C THR A 132 -15.45 8.27 -3.33
N LEU A 133 -15.67 9.46 -3.89
CA LEU A 133 -16.54 10.47 -3.29
C LEU A 133 -17.97 9.95 -3.12
N LEU A 134 -18.51 9.31 -4.14
CA LEU A 134 -19.86 8.74 -4.10
C LEU A 134 -20.02 7.63 -3.04
N MET A 135 -18.96 6.86 -2.76
CA MET A 135 -18.99 5.81 -1.74
C MET A 135 -18.88 6.36 -0.31
N VAL A 136 -18.36 7.57 -0.14
CA VAL A 136 -18.14 8.17 1.19
C VAL A 136 -19.27 9.08 1.61
N LEU A 137 -19.91 9.75 0.66
CA LEU A 137 -21.09 10.60 0.87
C LEU A 137 -22.33 9.78 1.17
#